data_ee7b1c1c01e1152a3203bddc67c728d9
#
_entry.id   ee7b1c1c01e1152a3203bddc67c728d9
#
_cell.length_a   1.000
_cell.length_b   1.000
_cell.length_c   1.000
_cell.angle_alpha   90.00
_cell.angle_beta   90.00
_cell.angle_gamma   90.00
#
_symmetry.space_group_name_H-M   'P 1'
#
loop_
_entity.id
_entity.type
_entity.pdbx_description
1 polymer ?
#
loop_
_entity_poly.entity_id
_entity_poly.type
_entity_poly.pdbx_seq_one_letter_code
_entity_poly.pdbx_strand_id
1 'polypeptide(L)'
;MSFSLSRTSRQLACPVARALLAFAAFLLSVLPAHATIGIAYQMLLGNPSGATADTNNHSHYLLQRTVEALDYNDTLRQPNWASWCYTTNDSGSASRSSSFFSDPNLPPNFYHVLPTDLSGSGYDRGHMCPSADRTDTDANNDATFYMSNIIPQAPDNNQGVWANLENYARALAASNEVLNLCGPQGFGTNRTDSAGQIPIASNVWKIIVAVPLGSGPTLSRITASTRVIAVNIPNIQGVRNDPWPDYLTSVNQLQTNTGFSFFTALDPSLAAILRSKVDGSPACGITNLAPDSGTVGDSVVLRGTNFTGVAATFTVNSPNQITATVPASATTGPVTVLAASGLAPGPVFTVHVPTVNPPALTLRWTEQSVVLTWPTNAANYVLQTSSDLASGSWSNCPVAVVVTSTNCATIVAHPAAAQFFRLIRP
;
A
#
# COMPACT_ATOMS: atom_id res chain seq x y z
N MET A 1 28.14 -67.12 64.74
CA MET A 1 27.24 -67.20 63.63
C MET A 1 26.47 -65.88 63.57
N SER A 2 26.93 -64.99 62.72
CA SER A 2 26.33 -63.64 62.50
C SER A 2 25.74 -63.58 61.13
N PHE A 3 24.46 -63.27 61.02
CA PHE A 3 23.82 -62.95 59.75
C PHE A 3 23.59 -61.42 59.66
N SER A 4 24.18 -60.81 58.68
CA SER A 4 23.97 -59.40 58.28
C SER A 4 22.87 -59.33 57.23
N LEU A 5 21.84 -58.47 57.44
CA LEU A 5 20.81 -58.13 56.48
C LEU A 5 21.05 -56.71 56.00
N SER A 6 21.45 -56.57 54.75
CA SER A 6 21.54 -55.30 54.06
C SER A 6 20.15 -54.92 53.49
N ARG A 7 19.63 -53.75 53.89
CA ARG A 7 18.45 -53.15 53.28
C ARG A 7 18.87 -52.21 52.16
N THR A 8 18.53 -52.55 50.93
CA THR A 8 18.57 -51.64 49.79
C THR A 8 17.26 -50.82 49.71
N SER A 9 17.36 -49.55 50.01
CA SER A 9 16.24 -48.60 49.76
C SER A 9 16.22 -48.17 48.32
N ARG A 10 15.22 -48.65 47.57
CA ARG A 10 14.87 -48.08 46.26
C ARG A 10 14.04 -46.82 46.47
N GLN A 11 14.59 -45.66 46.16
CA GLN A 11 13.82 -44.45 46.02
C GLN A 11 13.10 -44.48 44.66
N LEU A 12 11.78 -44.53 44.69
CA LEU A 12 10.89 -44.29 43.56
C LEU A 12 10.84 -42.78 43.32
N ALA A 13 11.54 -42.30 42.31
CA ALA A 13 11.42 -40.93 41.84
C ALA A 13 10.10 -40.77 41.07
N CYS A 14 9.23 -39.89 41.52
CA CYS A 14 7.95 -39.59 40.96
C CYS A 14 8.13 -38.91 39.56
N PRO A 15 7.54 -39.41 38.46
CA PRO A 15 7.70 -38.84 37.10
C PRO A 15 7.07 -37.46 36.91
N VAL A 16 6.27 -36.97 37.87
CA VAL A 16 5.57 -35.68 37.78
C VAL A 16 6.51 -34.49 37.98
N ALA A 17 7.60 -34.64 38.76
CA ALA A 17 8.56 -33.56 39.01
C ALA A 17 9.47 -33.25 37.80
N ARG A 18 9.69 -34.22 36.87
CA ARG A 18 10.46 -33.99 35.65
C ARG A 18 9.65 -33.32 34.53
N ALA A 19 8.34 -33.48 34.48
CA ALA A 19 7.46 -32.83 33.51
C ALA A 19 7.27 -31.35 33.84
N LEU A 20 7.24 -30.94 35.09
CA LEU A 20 7.12 -29.54 35.51
C LEU A 20 8.39 -28.70 35.25
N LEU A 21 9.58 -29.32 35.36
CA LEU A 21 10.85 -28.63 35.02
C LEU A 21 11.07 -28.47 33.51
N ALA A 22 10.56 -29.39 32.69
CA ALA A 22 10.60 -29.25 31.23
C ALA A 22 9.61 -28.19 30.72
N PHE A 23 8.45 -28.01 31.38
CA PHE A 23 7.45 -27.00 31.00
C PHE A 23 7.88 -25.57 31.42
N ALA A 24 8.58 -25.45 32.59
CA ALA A 24 9.13 -24.15 33.02
C ALA A 24 10.30 -23.68 32.14
N ALA A 25 11.12 -24.61 31.58
CA ALA A 25 12.20 -24.27 30.64
C ALA A 25 11.68 -23.91 29.26
N PHE A 26 10.49 -24.40 28.84
CA PHE A 26 9.89 -24.06 27.54
C PHE A 26 9.15 -22.73 27.57
N LEU A 27 8.68 -22.27 28.73
CA LEU A 27 8.03 -20.97 28.92
C LEU A 27 9.02 -19.79 29.03
N LEU A 28 10.34 -20.07 29.26
CA LEU A 28 11.35 -19.01 29.29
C LEU A 28 12.06 -18.76 27.95
N SER A 29 11.71 -19.49 26.88
CA SER A 29 12.39 -19.39 25.59
C SER A 29 11.58 -18.74 24.46
N VAL A 30 10.43 -18.14 24.75
CA VAL A 30 9.65 -17.36 23.77
C VAL A 30 9.51 -15.92 24.25
N LEU A 31 10.64 -15.32 24.61
CA LEU A 31 10.77 -13.88 24.40
C LEU A 31 11.06 -13.72 22.91
N PRO A 32 10.27 -12.92 22.15
CA PRO A 32 10.63 -12.64 20.78
C PRO A 32 12.06 -12.09 20.82
N ALA A 33 12.95 -12.71 20.06
CA ALA A 33 14.26 -12.13 19.79
C ALA A 33 13.97 -10.77 19.15
N HIS A 34 14.13 -9.70 19.93
CA HIS A 34 14.08 -8.36 19.38
C HIS A 34 15.23 -8.28 18.40
N ALA A 35 14.89 -8.32 17.12
CA ALA A 35 15.87 -8.11 16.06
C ALA A 35 16.57 -6.79 16.38
N THR A 36 17.89 -6.82 16.46
CA THR A 36 18.70 -5.60 16.54
C THR A 36 18.25 -4.72 15.39
N ILE A 37 17.74 -3.51 15.68
CA ILE A 37 17.25 -2.59 14.67
C ILE A 37 18.44 -2.28 13.75
N GLY A 38 18.45 -2.89 12.56
CA GLY A 38 19.48 -2.69 11.55
C GLY A 38 19.15 -1.50 10.66
N ILE A 39 20.14 -0.99 9.95
CA ILE A 39 20.00 0.12 9.00
C ILE A 39 18.82 -0.08 8.02
N ALA A 40 18.61 -1.30 7.52
CA ALA A 40 17.49 -1.64 6.63
C ALA A 40 16.10 -1.46 7.28
N TYR A 41 16.02 -1.49 8.62
CA TYR A 41 14.77 -1.36 9.35
C TYR A 41 14.18 0.06 9.26
N GLN A 42 15.02 1.07 9.03
CA GLN A 42 14.58 2.46 8.93
C GLN A 42 13.88 2.76 7.58
N MET A 43 13.95 1.84 6.61
CA MET A 43 13.36 1.99 5.27
C MET A 43 12.34 0.90 4.92
N LEU A 44 11.64 0.34 5.90
CA LEU A 44 10.68 -0.76 5.68
C LEU A 44 9.59 -0.43 4.66
N LEU A 45 9.16 0.83 4.56
CA LEU A 45 8.15 1.26 3.60
C LEU A 45 8.71 1.53 2.19
N GLY A 46 10.02 1.36 2.00
CA GLY A 46 10.73 1.57 0.74
C GLY A 46 11.41 2.92 0.63
N ASN A 47 11.92 3.23 -0.57
CA ASN A 47 12.66 4.45 -0.89
C ASN A 47 11.78 5.37 -1.76
N PRO A 48 11.23 6.47 -1.23
CA PRO A 48 10.24 7.29 -1.91
C PRO A 48 10.74 8.02 -3.16
N SER A 49 12.01 8.39 -3.20
CA SER A 49 12.61 9.21 -4.26
C SER A 49 13.58 8.44 -5.16
N GLY A 50 13.89 7.17 -4.82
CA GLY A 50 14.96 6.43 -5.48
C GLY A 50 16.36 6.96 -5.14
N ALA A 51 16.54 7.62 -3.98
CA ALA A 51 17.83 8.13 -3.50
C ALA A 51 18.89 7.02 -3.45
N THR A 52 20.14 7.34 -3.77
CA THR A 52 21.25 6.37 -3.82
C THR A 52 22.44 6.90 -3.02
N ALA A 53 23.34 6.01 -2.62
CA ALA A 53 24.61 6.40 -1.95
C ALA A 53 25.69 6.89 -2.93
N ASP A 54 25.33 7.25 -4.16
CA ASP A 54 26.24 7.84 -5.13
C ASP A 54 26.55 9.28 -4.72
N THR A 55 27.82 9.57 -4.39
CA THR A 55 28.31 10.86 -3.96
C THR A 55 28.29 11.95 -5.06
N ASN A 56 27.98 11.58 -6.31
CA ASN A 56 27.74 12.53 -7.40
C ASN A 56 26.26 12.95 -7.48
N ASN A 57 25.37 12.26 -6.77
CA ASN A 57 23.95 12.60 -6.73
C ASN A 57 23.68 13.63 -5.59
N HIS A 58 23.96 14.89 -5.86
CA HIS A 58 23.79 15.99 -4.91
C HIS A 58 22.31 16.27 -4.54
N SER A 59 21.36 15.83 -5.35
CA SER A 59 19.93 16.12 -5.12
C SER A 59 19.20 15.02 -4.35
N HIS A 60 19.70 13.76 -4.41
CA HIS A 60 19.08 12.60 -3.79
C HIS A 60 20.13 11.62 -3.25
N TYR A 61 20.89 12.08 -2.24
CA TYR A 61 21.90 11.26 -1.58
C TYR A 61 21.30 10.47 -0.43
N LEU A 62 21.31 9.14 -0.52
CA LEU A 62 20.80 8.26 0.52
C LEU A 62 21.83 8.11 1.65
N LEU A 63 21.49 8.61 2.80
CA LEU A 63 22.24 8.47 4.04
C LEU A 63 21.48 7.54 4.99
N GLN A 64 22.08 6.40 5.32
CA GLN A 64 21.46 5.40 6.18
C GLN A 64 22.22 5.26 7.49
N ARG A 65 21.49 5.37 8.61
CA ARG A 65 22.01 5.20 9.97
C ARG A 65 21.17 4.23 10.76
N THR A 66 21.60 3.88 11.94
CA THR A 66 20.81 3.09 12.89
C THR A 66 19.59 3.85 13.41
N VAL A 67 19.66 5.17 13.44
CA VAL A 67 18.61 6.05 13.99
C VAL A 67 17.57 6.46 12.95
N GLU A 68 17.96 6.67 11.69
CA GLU A 68 17.09 7.03 10.57
C GLU A 68 17.75 6.75 9.21
N ALA A 69 16.94 6.80 8.16
CA ALA A 69 17.41 6.95 6.78
C ALA A 69 16.95 8.30 6.24
N LEU A 70 17.82 8.97 5.50
CA LEU A 70 17.59 10.30 4.93
C LEU A 70 17.84 10.26 3.41
N ASP A 71 17.02 10.95 2.65
CA ASP A 71 17.37 11.44 1.32
C ASP A 71 17.87 12.88 1.48
N TYR A 72 19.19 13.06 1.51
CA TYR A 72 19.79 14.37 1.68
C TYR A 72 19.96 15.09 0.33
N ASN A 73 19.58 16.37 0.32
CA ASN A 73 19.73 17.25 -0.83
C ASN A 73 20.78 18.32 -0.52
N ASP A 74 21.97 18.18 -1.08
CA ASP A 74 23.08 19.12 -0.91
C ASP A 74 22.76 20.51 -1.51
N THR A 75 22.00 20.56 -2.61
CA THR A 75 21.58 21.83 -3.23
C THR A 75 20.62 22.60 -2.32
N LEU A 76 19.72 21.90 -1.63
CA LEU A 76 18.81 22.49 -0.64
C LEU A 76 19.42 22.54 0.77
N ARG A 77 20.55 21.85 1.01
CA ARG A 77 21.27 21.79 2.30
C ARG A 77 20.40 21.28 3.45
N GLN A 78 19.48 20.36 3.14
CA GLN A 78 18.55 19.77 4.09
C GLN A 78 17.98 18.47 3.52
N PRO A 79 17.34 17.60 4.32
CA PRO A 79 16.76 16.37 3.82
C PRO A 79 15.53 16.64 2.94
N ASN A 80 15.37 15.89 1.85
CA ASN A 80 14.12 15.77 1.09
C ASN A 80 13.09 15.00 1.90
N TRP A 81 13.53 13.94 2.57
CA TRP A 81 12.74 13.16 3.51
C TRP A 81 13.63 12.44 4.53
N ALA A 82 13.02 12.10 5.66
CA ALA A 82 13.57 11.20 6.67
C ALA A 82 12.60 10.04 6.91
N SER A 83 13.12 8.84 7.18
CA SER A 83 12.34 7.65 7.50
C SER A 83 12.95 6.94 8.71
N TRP A 84 12.10 6.55 9.66
CA TRP A 84 12.53 5.79 10.83
C TRP A 84 11.39 4.93 11.40
N CYS A 85 11.77 3.85 12.04
CA CYS A 85 10.87 3.06 12.86
C CYS A 85 11.05 3.49 14.34
N TYR A 86 9.94 3.53 15.07
CA TYR A 86 9.95 3.80 16.50
C TYR A 86 9.17 2.71 17.25
N THR A 87 9.80 2.21 18.29
CA THR A 87 9.23 1.28 19.26
C THR A 87 9.57 1.75 20.67
N THR A 88 8.96 1.17 21.68
CA THR A 88 9.30 1.47 23.08
C THR A 88 10.75 1.15 23.44
N ASN A 89 11.44 0.31 22.67
CA ASN A 89 12.86 -0.01 22.89
C ASN A 89 13.80 1.13 22.45
N ASP A 90 13.33 2.05 21.63
CA ASP A 90 14.10 3.24 21.23
C ASP A 90 14.05 4.35 22.31
N SER A 91 13.26 4.13 23.37
CA SER A 91 13.17 5.00 24.54
C SER A 91 14.04 4.50 25.67
N GLY A 92 14.71 5.40 26.34
CA GLY A 92 15.56 5.15 27.49
C GLY A 92 15.77 6.42 28.32
N SER A 93 16.93 6.53 28.97
CA SER A 93 17.28 7.63 29.87
C SER A 93 18.34 8.57 29.29
N ALA A 94 18.72 8.44 28.02
CA ALA A 94 19.66 9.32 27.39
C ALA A 94 19.14 10.77 27.43
N SER A 95 19.99 11.69 27.85
CA SER A 95 19.64 13.10 27.91
C SER A 95 19.61 13.71 26.50
N ARG A 96 18.69 14.66 26.30
CA ARG A 96 18.68 15.43 25.03
C ARG A 96 20.02 16.11 24.85
N SER A 97 20.65 15.94 23.69
CA SER A 97 21.88 16.62 23.33
C SER A 97 21.73 18.14 23.45
N SER A 98 22.74 18.80 23.99
CA SER A 98 22.75 20.25 24.17
C SER A 98 23.24 21.02 22.94
N SER A 99 23.78 20.32 21.95
CA SER A 99 24.45 20.92 20.78
C SER A 99 23.99 20.26 19.48
N PHE A 100 23.96 21.07 18.43
CA PHE A 100 23.83 20.59 17.06
C PHE A 100 25.22 20.46 16.42
N PHE A 101 25.37 19.56 15.48
CA PHE A 101 26.64 19.21 14.86
C PHE A 101 26.53 19.23 13.34
N SER A 102 27.58 19.70 12.66
CA SER A 102 27.74 19.38 11.24
C SER A 102 27.87 17.87 11.07
N ASP A 103 27.24 17.31 10.04
CA ASP A 103 27.24 15.87 9.85
C ASP A 103 28.55 15.35 9.26
N PRO A 104 29.33 14.55 10.00
CA PRO A 104 30.60 14.02 9.52
C PRO A 104 30.44 12.89 8.49
N ASN A 105 29.21 12.37 8.31
CA ASN A 105 28.94 11.27 7.40
C ASN A 105 28.53 11.73 5.99
N LEU A 106 28.37 13.04 5.77
CA LEU A 106 28.17 13.57 4.43
C LEU A 106 29.46 13.46 3.60
N PRO A 107 29.33 13.26 2.27
CA PRO A 107 30.49 13.23 1.38
C PRO A 107 31.30 14.54 1.46
N PRO A 108 32.64 14.49 1.34
CA PRO A 108 33.51 15.68 1.44
C PRO A 108 33.25 16.77 0.39
N ASN A 109 32.61 16.38 -0.74
CA ASN A 109 32.24 17.30 -1.82
C ASN A 109 30.87 17.96 -1.62
N PHE A 110 30.16 17.65 -0.51
CA PHE A 110 28.89 18.25 -0.15
C PHE A 110 29.11 19.46 0.75
N TYR A 111 28.12 20.37 0.78
CA TYR A 111 28.12 21.44 1.76
C TYR A 111 27.79 20.90 3.16
N HIS A 112 28.71 21.00 4.09
CA HIS A 112 28.51 20.57 5.46
C HIS A 112 27.86 21.72 6.26
N VAL A 113 26.53 21.66 6.38
CA VAL A 113 25.74 22.67 7.11
C VAL A 113 26.22 22.78 8.54
N LEU A 114 26.48 24.01 8.97
CA LEU A 114 26.87 24.34 10.34
C LEU A 114 25.65 24.78 11.17
N PRO A 115 25.65 24.57 12.49
CA PRO A 115 24.59 25.09 13.36
C PRO A 115 24.37 26.58 13.23
N THR A 116 25.44 27.36 12.92
CA THR A 116 25.40 28.81 12.70
C THR A 116 24.63 29.20 11.44
N ASP A 117 24.44 28.31 10.48
CA ASP A 117 23.71 28.58 9.22
C ASP A 117 22.22 28.83 9.44
N LEU A 118 21.66 28.43 10.61
CA LEU A 118 20.31 28.77 11.03
C LEU A 118 20.26 29.81 12.16
N SER A 119 21.41 30.29 12.67
CA SER A 119 21.45 31.27 13.77
C SER A 119 20.92 32.63 13.29
N GLY A 120 20.00 33.22 14.07
CA GLY A 120 19.39 34.51 13.74
C GLY A 120 18.40 34.51 12.57
N SER A 121 18.09 33.35 12.01
CA SER A 121 17.17 33.21 10.86
C SER A 121 15.69 33.46 11.21
N GLY A 122 15.33 33.46 12.48
CA GLY A 122 13.94 33.48 12.93
C GLY A 122 13.25 32.12 12.86
N TYR A 123 13.97 31.07 12.43
CA TYR A 123 13.52 29.69 12.39
C TYR A 123 14.25 28.83 13.41
N ASP A 124 13.54 27.84 13.95
CA ASP A 124 14.13 26.80 14.77
C ASP A 124 14.94 25.82 13.92
N ARG A 125 15.87 25.10 14.56
CA ARG A 125 16.49 23.89 14.02
C ARG A 125 15.51 22.73 14.21
N GLY A 126 14.58 22.58 13.26
CA GLY A 126 13.51 21.57 13.32
C GLY A 126 14.04 20.19 12.95
N HIS A 127 13.85 19.23 13.86
CA HIS A 127 14.22 17.83 13.61
C HIS A 127 13.25 17.16 12.66
N MET A 128 13.76 16.32 11.76
CA MET A 128 12.94 15.35 11.02
C MET A 128 12.71 14.09 11.87
N CYS A 129 13.73 13.29 12.18
CA CYS A 129 13.70 12.30 13.23
C CYS A 129 13.92 12.96 14.59
N PRO A 130 12.93 13.03 15.49
CA PRO A 130 13.05 13.80 16.72
C PRO A 130 13.95 13.11 17.75
N SER A 131 14.68 13.87 18.54
CA SER A 131 15.55 13.33 19.58
C SER A 131 14.79 12.50 20.63
N ALA A 132 13.53 12.82 20.88
CA ALA A 132 12.70 12.08 21.82
C ALA A 132 12.33 10.66 21.32
N ASP A 133 12.53 10.36 20.04
CA ASP A 133 12.37 9.03 19.48
C ASP A 133 13.67 8.19 19.56
N ARG A 134 14.76 8.75 20.09
CA ARG A 134 16.07 8.11 20.21
C ARG A 134 16.70 8.46 21.55
N THR A 135 16.13 7.91 22.63
CA THR A 135 16.63 8.11 24.01
C THR A 135 17.15 6.83 24.64
N ASP A 136 17.33 5.78 23.84
CA ASP A 136 17.89 4.50 24.25
C ASP A 136 19.39 4.63 24.59
N THR A 137 20.15 5.44 23.84
CA THR A 137 21.56 5.73 24.08
C THR A 137 21.88 7.20 23.77
N ASP A 138 22.92 7.76 24.43
CA ASP A 138 23.40 9.10 24.14
C ASP A 138 23.88 9.22 22.68
N ALA A 139 24.55 8.20 22.14
CA ALA A 139 25.02 8.20 20.76
C ALA A 139 23.88 8.26 19.74
N ASN A 140 22.77 7.54 19.97
CA ASN A 140 21.59 7.59 19.12
C ASN A 140 20.88 8.94 19.26
N ASN A 141 20.82 9.51 20.46
CA ASN A 141 20.27 10.84 20.67
C ASN A 141 21.11 11.90 19.93
N ASP A 142 22.43 11.92 20.11
CA ASP A 142 23.35 12.85 19.45
C ASP A 142 23.25 12.76 17.91
N ALA A 143 23.06 11.57 17.35
CA ALA A 143 22.93 11.39 15.91
C ALA A 143 21.71 12.14 15.32
N THR A 144 20.64 12.34 16.11
CA THR A 144 19.48 13.13 15.66
C THR A 144 19.79 14.62 15.54
N PHE A 145 20.87 15.13 16.17
CA PHE A 145 21.30 16.51 16.15
C PHE A 145 22.28 16.87 15.01
N TYR A 146 22.59 15.91 14.14
CA TYR A 146 23.31 16.24 12.91
C TYR A 146 22.48 17.16 12.02
N MET A 147 23.10 18.20 11.49
CA MET A 147 22.44 19.21 10.65
C MET A 147 21.82 18.61 9.37
N SER A 148 22.20 17.41 8.96
CA SER A 148 21.55 16.66 7.86
C SER A 148 20.13 16.19 8.20
N ASN A 149 19.75 16.10 9.48
CA ASN A 149 18.40 15.77 9.96
C ASN A 149 17.55 17.01 10.27
N ILE A 150 18.04 18.21 9.95
CA ILE A 150 17.48 19.49 10.40
C ILE A 150 16.97 20.30 9.22
N ILE A 151 15.83 20.97 9.43
CA ILE A 151 15.27 21.96 8.50
C ILE A 151 15.03 23.30 9.22
N PRO A 152 14.98 24.43 8.48
CA PRO A 152 14.43 25.67 9.00
C PRO A 152 12.92 25.51 9.27
N GLN A 153 12.51 25.48 10.51
CA GLN A 153 11.10 25.25 10.90
C GLN A 153 10.59 26.44 11.74
N ALA A 154 9.41 26.94 11.39
CA ALA A 154 8.80 28.04 12.14
C ALA A 154 8.57 27.63 13.59
N PRO A 155 8.93 28.47 14.60
CA PRO A 155 8.78 28.13 16.00
C PRO A 155 7.37 27.67 16.41
N ASP A 156 6.32 28.27 15.86
CA ASP A 156 4.95 27.86 16.17
C ASP A 156 4.58 26.49 15.55
N ASN A 157 5.15 26.18 14.39
CA ASN A 157 5.03 24.83 13.84
C ASN A 157 5.82 23.83 14.70
N ASN A 158 7.13 24.04 14.86
CA ASN A 158 8.06 23.12 15.52
C ASN A 158 7.68 22.82 16.99
N GLN A 159 7.45 23.87 17.78
CA GLN A 159 7.20 23.76 19.22
C GLN A 159 5.72 23.56 19.60
N GLY A 160 4.82 23.63 18.62
CA GLY A 160 3.37 23.53 18.79
C GLY A 160 2.78 22.30 18.11
N VAL A 161 2.10 22.53 17.00
CA VAL A 161 1.33 21.50 16.29
C VAL A 161 2.18 20.29 15.90
N TRP A 162 3.43 20.48 15.47
CA TRP A 162 4.35 19.40 15.11
C TRP A 162 4.79 18.58 16.34
N ALA A 163 5.19 19.23 17.44
CA ALA A 163 5.54 18.55 18.67
C ALA A 163 4.36 17.73 19.24
N ASN A 164 3.13 18.25 19.12
CA ASN A 164 1.92 17.54 19.53
C ASN A 164 1.70 16.27 18.69
N LEU A 165 1.93 16.34 17.35
CA LEU A 165 1.86 15.18 16.47
C LEU A 165 2.96 14.15 16.80
N GLU A 166 4.17 14.57 17.10
CA GLU A 166 5.27 13.68 17.51
C GLU A 166 4.96 12.96 18.82
N ASN A 167 4.42 13.68 19.80
CA ASN A 167 3.98 13.09 21.08
C ASN A 167 2.88 12.05 20.85
N TYR A 168 1.94 12.35 19.95
CA TYR A 168 0.89 11.42 19.59
C TYR A 168 1.45 10.16 18.89
N ALA A 169 2.39 10.33 17.94
CA ALA A 169 3.04 9.20 17.27
C ALA A 169 3.78 8.30 18.27
N ARG A 170 4.52 8.87 19.23
CA ARG A 170 5.17 8.10 20.29
C ARG A 170 4.18 7.32 21.16
N ALA A 171 3.04 7.91 21.49
CA ALA A 171 2.02 7.24 22.28
C ALA A 171 1.42 6.00 21.57
N LEU A 172 1.41 5.97 20.24
CA LEU A 172 0.96 4.79 19.48
C LEU A 172 1.86 3.57 19.70
N ALA A 173 3.14 3.76 20.06
CA ALA A 173 4.09 2.67 20.27
C ALA A 173 3.76 1.77 21.47
N ALA A 174 2.84 2.16 22.33
CA ALA A 174 2.34 1.30 23.42
C ALA A 174 1.71 -0.01 22.89
N SER A 175 1.20 -0.01 21.66
CA SER A 175 0.56 -1.18 21.03
C SER A 175 0.95 -1.41 19.57
N ASN A 176 1.88 -0.62 19.04
CA ASN A 176 2.29 -0.68 17.64
C ASN A 176 3.81 -0.55 17.48
N GLU A 177 4.32 -1.02 16.36
CA GLU A 177 5.53 -0.48 15.75
C GLU A 177 5.11 0.71 14.90
N VAL A 178 5.77 1.85 15.06
CA VAL A 178 5.40 3.11 14.41
C VAL A 178 6.43 3.44 13.32
N LEU A 179 6.02 3.31 12.07
CA LEU A 179 6.86 3.65 10.92
C LEU A 179 6.58 5.11 10.53
N ASN A 180 7.61 5.93 10.54
CA ASN A 180 7.52 7.35 10.27
C ASN A 180 8.25 7.71 8.98
N LEU A 181 7.66 8.63 8.21
CA LEU A 181 8.32 9.37 7.13
C LEU A 181 7.91 10.84 7.26
N CYS A 182 8.83 11.75 7.04
CA CYS A 182 8.50 13.18 7.00
C CYS A 182 9.49 13.94 6.12
N GLY A 183 9.14 15.16 5.78
CA GLY A 183 10.03 16.04 5.02
C GLY A 183 9.43 17.41 4.76
N PRO A 184 10.25 18.35 4.30
CA PRO A 184 9.83 19.66 3.84
C PRO A 184 9.26 19.59 2.42
N GLN A 185 8.41 20.54 2.04
CA GLN A 185 7.94 20.72 0.66
C GLN A 185 7.57 22.16 0.34
N GLY A 186 7.45 22.46 -0.96
CA GLY A 186 6.99 23.76 -1.43
C GLY A 186 8.03 24.86 -1.25
N PHE A 187 9.23 24.65 -1.81
CA PHE A 187 10.29 25.64 -1.73
C PHE A 187 10.04 26.80 -2.71
N GLY A 188 9.97 28.02 -2.15
CA GLY A 188 9.95 29.27 -2.88
C GLY A 188 11.34 29.91 -2.97
N THR A 189 11.35 31.23 -3.03
CA THR A 189 12.59 32.05 -3.04
C THR A 189 13.13 32.37 -1.66
N ASN A 190 12.34 32.12 -0.60
CA ASN A 190 12.74 32.44 0.78
C ASN A 190 13.92 31.56 1.22
N ARG A 191 14.91 32.20 1.82
CA ARG A 191 16.13 31.58 2.34
C ARG A 191 16.42 32.11 3.73
N THR A 192 17.23 31.39 4.51
CA THR A 192 17.82 31.94 5.74
C THR A 192 18.79 33.06 5.39
N ASP A 193 18.88 34.06 6.23
CA ASP A 193 19.82 35.21 6.04
C ASP A 193 21.28 34.87 6.35
N SER A 194 21.54 33.64 6.79
CA SER A 194 22.89 33.13 7.09
C SER A 194 23.69 32.82 5.81
N ALA A 195 25.01 32.66 5.97
CA ALA A 195 25.88 32.22 4.88
C ALA A 195 25.46 30.91 4.22
N GLY A 196 24.75 30.06 4.97
CA GLY A 196 24.17 28.81 4.46
C GLY A 196 23.03 28.99 3.46
N GLN A 197 22.30 30.09 3.50
CA GLN A 197 21.17 30.41 2.63
C GLN A 197 20.23 29.20 2.40
N ILE A 198 19.87 28.50 3.49
CA ILE A 198 19.05 27.29 3.41
C ILE A 198 17.63 27.65 3.00
N PRO A 199 17.06 27.02 1.97
CA PRO A 199 15.69 27.27 1.55
C PRO A 199 14.67 26.96 2.65
N ILE A 200 13.64 27.81 2.76
CA ILE A 200 12.57 27.65 3.74
C ILE A 200 11.39 27.01 3.02
N ALA A 201 11.00 25.82 3.46
CA ALA A 201 9.83 25.12 2.94
C ALA A 201 8.54 25.82 3.39
N SER A 202 7.51 25.82 2.54
CA SER A 202 6.19 26.34 2.89
C SER A 202 5.40 25.40 3.82
N ASN A 203 5.67 24.10 3.73
CA ASN A 203 5.00 23.07 4.52
C ASN A 203 6.00 22.02 5.00
N VAL A 204 5.64 21.36 6.09
CA VAL A 204 6.30 20.13 6.57
C VAL A 204 5.23 19.02 6.59
N TRP A 205 5.50 17.92 5.92
CA TRP A 205 4.59 16.78 5.87
C TRP A 205 5.10 15.62 6.74
N LYS A 206 4.16 14.78 7.22
CA LYS A 206 4.50 13.54 7.95
C LYS A 206 3.52 12.44 7.59
N ILE A 207 4.04 11.22 7.47
CA ILE A 207 3.28 9.98 7.33
C ILE A 207 3.64 9.09 8.52
N ILE A 208 2.63 8.57 9.20
CA ILE A 208 2.76 7.65 10.33
C ILE A 208 1.96 6.39 9.99
N VAL A 209 2.62 5.24 10.00
CA VAL A 209 1.97 3.93 9.83
C VAL A 209 2.06 3.19 11.14
N ALA A 210 0.92 2.96 11.80
CA ALA A 210 0.84 2.25 13.06
C ALA A 210 0.58 0.75 12.80
N VAL A 211 1.62 -0.06 12.92
CA VAL A 211 1.57 -1.51 12.69
C VAL A 211 1.35 -2.20 14.03
N PRO A 212 0.21 -2.89 14.26
CA PRO A 212 -0.04 -3.56 15.53
C PRO A 212 1.10 -4.50 15.92
N LEU A 213 1.47 -4.52 17.20
CA LEU A 213 2.46 -5.47 17.72
C LEU A 213 2.01 -6.91 17.47
N GLY A 214 2.95 -7.80 17.16
CA GLY A 214 2.65 -9.20 16.88
C GLY A 214 3.89 -9.98 16.47
N SER A 215 3.70 -11.26 16.20
CA SER A 215 4.75 -12.15 15.71
C SER A 215 5.00 -11.96 14.21
N GLY A 216 6.22 -12.22 13.77
CA GLY A 216 6.64 -12.15 12.37
C GLY A 216 7.13 -10.77 11.94
N PRO A 217 7.62 -10.65 10.70
CA PRO A 217 8.16 -9.42 10.15
C PRO A 217 7.11 -8.29 10.12
N THR A 218 7.52 -7.06 10.38
CA THR A 218 6.65 -5.87 10.42
C THR A 218 5.83 -5.71 9.14
N LEU A 219 6.45 -5.85 7.96
CA LEU A 219 5.75 -5.71 6.68
C LEU A 219 4.63 -6.74 6.50
N SER A 220 4.78 -7.97 7.01
CA SER A 220 3.75 -9.01 6.88
C SER A 220 2.52 -8.75 7.76
N ARG A 221 2.62 -7.85 8.73
CA ARG A 221 1.51 -7.43 9.60
C ARG A 221 0.76 -6.20 9.09
N ILE A 222 1.27 -5.55 8.03
CA ILE A 222 0.58 -4.45 7.36
C ILE A 222 -0.56 -5.01 6.51
N THR A 223 -1.77 -4.53 6.75
CA THR A 223 -2.99 -4.96 6.06
C THR A 223 -3.80 -3.76 5.57
N ALA A 224 -4.85 -4.02 4.82
CA ALA A 224 -5.78 -2.97 4.40
C ALA A 224 -6.44 -2.21 5.57
N SER A 225 -6.48 -2.77 6.77
CA SER A 225 -6.97 -2.11 7.98
C SER A 225 -5.90 -1.32 8.74
N THR A 226 -4.63 -1.46 8.42
CA THR A 226 -3.54 -0.73 9.08
C THR A 226 -3.81 0.77 9.05
N ARG A 227 -3.67 1.41 10.23
CA ARG A 227 -3.88 2.84 10.37
C ARG A 227 -2.74 3.63 9.74
N VAL A 228 -3.09 4.59 8.90
CA VAL A 228 -2.17 5.53 8.26
C VAL A 228 -2.64 6.94 8.58
N ILE A 229 -1.76 7.74 9.15
CA ILE A 229 -1.95 9.17 9.42
C ILE A 229 -1.03 9.92 8.48
N ALA A 230 -1.57 10.80 7.66
CA ALA A 230 -0.79 11.70 6.82
C ALA A 230 -1.22 13.13 7.08
N VAL A 231 -0.27 14.03 7.28
CA VAL A 231 -0.51 15.45 7.50
C VAL A 231 0.38 16.31 6.58
N ASN A 232 -0.11 17.52 6.31
CA ASN A 232 0.65 18.55 5.58
C ASN A 232 0.49 19.89 6.29
N ILE A 233 1.41 20.21 7.19
CA ILE A 233 1.29 21.33 8.11
C ILE A 233 2.06 22.56 7.56
N PRO A 234 1.44 23.76 7.49
CA PRO A 234 2.12 24.98 7.08
C PRO A 234 3.32 25.31 7.98
N ASN A 235 4.44 25.65 7.38
CA ASN A 235 5.67 26.02 8.09
C ASN A 235 5.68 27.54 8.39
N ILE A 236 4.72 27.99 9.19
CA ILE A 236 4.49 29.42 9.48
C ILE A 236 4.26 29.67 10.97
N GLN A 237 4.31 30.94 11.37
CA GLN A 237 3.84 31.39 12.69
C GLN A 237 2.30 31.38 12.74
N GLY A 238 1.75 31.27 13.94
CA GLY A 238 0.32 31.30 14.22
C GLY A 238 -0.35 29.93 14.39
N VAL A 239 0.33 28.84 14.00
CA VAL A 239 -0.20 27.47 14.03
C VAL A 239 0.09 26.70 15.33
N ARG A 240 0.70 27.34 16.34
CA ARG A 240 1.17 26.71 17.58
C ARG A 240 0.09 25.88 18.31
N ASN A 241 -1.11 26.42 18.37
CA ASN A 241 -2.21 25.85 19.13
C ASN A 241 -3.22 25.12 18.25
N ASP A 242 -2.98 25.02 16.96
CA ASP A 242 -3.88 24.31 16.06
C ASP A 242 -3.85 22.82 16.37
N PRO A 243 -5.00 22.13 16.34
CA PRO A 243 -5.02 20.68 16.41
C PRO A 243 -4.39 20.09 15.14
N TRP A 244 -3.40 19.20 15.29
CA TRP A 244 -2.79 18.56 14.12
C TRP A 244 -3.78 17.81 13.21
N PRO A 245 -4.96 17.28 13.69
CA PRO A 245 -5.95 16.67 12.80
C PRO A 245 -6.57 17.61 11.76
N ASP A 246 -6.49 18.93 11.96
CA ASP A 246 -6.97 19.91 10.98
C ASP A 246 -6.13 19.89 9.68
N TYR A 247 -4.93 19.31 9.73
CA TYR A 247 -4.00 19.18 8.62
C TYR A 247 -3.95 17.79 7.99
N LEU A 248 -4.94 16.93 8.34
CA LEU A 248 -5.02 15.59 7.79
C LEU A 248 -5.21 15.62 6.27
N THR A 249 -4.51 14.71 5.62
CA THR A 249 -4.57 14.52 4.17
C THR A 249 -4.39 13.03 3.84
N SER A 250 -4.37 12.67 2.57
CA SER A 250 -4.00 11.33 2.13
C SER A 250 -2.53 11.27 1.71
N VAL A 251 -1.95 10.07 1.74
CA VAL A 251 -0.60 9.84 1.20
C VAL A 251 -0.58 10.09 -0.32
N ASN A 252 -1.69 9.83 -1.05
CA ASN A 252 -1.82 10.17 -2.46
C ASN A 252 -1.66 11.68 -2.70
N GLN A 253 -2.26 12.51 -1.83
CA GLN A 253 -2.10 13.96 -1.94
C GLN A 253 -0.64 14.38 -1.68
N LEU A 254 0.03 13.76 -0.70
CA LEU A 254 1.44 14.02 -0.46
C LEU A 254 2.32 13.58 -1.65
N GLN A 255 2.02 12.46 -2.32
CA GLN A 255 2.69 12.08 -3.57
C GLN A 255 2.56 13.15 -4.65
N THR A 256 1.34 13.68 -4.83
CA THR A 256 1.08 14.77 -5.79
C THR A 256 1.89 16.02 -5.44
N ASN A 257 1.97 16.37 -4.16
CA ASN A 257 2.63 17.58 -3.71
C ASN A 257 4.18 17.49 -3.76
N THR A 258 4.74 16.30 -3.50
CA THR A 258 6.19 16.09 -3.39
C THR A 258 6.83 15.52 -4.65
N GLY A 259 6.06 14.83 -5.48
CA GLY A 259 6.57 14.02 -6.59
C GLY A 259 7.18 12.67 -6.17
N PHE A 260 7.14 12.33 -4.86
CA PHE A 260 7.67 11.07 -4.34
C PHE A 260 6.67 9.92 -4.49
N SER A 261 7.18 8.70 -4.47
CA SER A 261 6.37 7.47 -4.47
C SER A 261 6.47 6.78 -3.11
N PHE A 262 5.41 6.83 -2.30
CA PHE A 262 5.40 6.22 -0.98
C PHE A 262 4.93 4.77 -1.00
N PHE A 263 5.37 3.98 0.00
CA PHE A 263 5.00 2.58 0.20
C PHE A 263 5.46 1.65 -0.94
N THR A 264 6.63 1.95 -1.51
CA THR A 264 7.18 1.20 -2.67
C THR A 264 7.59 -0.23 -2.32
N ALA A 265 7.75 -0.57 -1.04
CA ALA A 265 8.06 -1.92 -0.57
C ALA A 265 6.81 -2.79 -0.31
N LEU A 266 5.60 -2.23 -0.38
CA LEU A 266 4.36 -2.97 -0.18
C LEU A 266 3.83 -3.51 -1.52
N ASP A 267 2.95 -4.54 -1.43
CA ASP A 267 2.15 -4.95 -2.58
C ASP A 267 1.43 -3.74 -3.19
N PRO A 268 1.43 -3.56 -4.52
CA PRO A 268 0.86 -2.38 -5.17
C PRO A 268 -0.62 -2.13 -4.83
N SER A 269 -1.43 -3.19 -4.68
CA SER A 269 -2.85 -3.09 -4.35
C SER A 269 -3.04 -2.64 -2.90
N LEU A 270 -2.28 -3.22 -1.96
CA LEU A 270 -2.26 -2.81 -0.57
C LEU A 270 -1.77 -1.36 -0.42
N ALA A 271 -0.69 -1.01 -1.09
CA ALA A 271 -0.16 0.35 -1.10
C ALA A 271 -1.20 1.37 -1.59
N ALA A 272 -1.94 1.06 -2.67
CA ALA A 272 -3.00 1.92 -3.19
C ALA A 272 -4.11 2.17 -2.15
N ILE A 273 -4.55 1.12 -1.45
CA ILE A 273 -5.53 1.22 -0.37
C ILE A 273 -5.01 2.14 0.75
N LEU A 274 -3.79 1.89 1.23
CA LEU A 274 -3.24 2.65 2.35
C LEU A 274 -2.98 4.12 1.99
N ARG A 275 -2.53 4.40 0.77
CA ARG A 275 -2.27 5.76 0.29
C ARG A 275 -3.53 6.60 0.13
N SER A 276 -4.69 5.99 -0.11
CA SER A 276 -5.96 6.71 -0.27
C SER A 276 -6.59 7.15 1.06
N LYS A 277 -6.17 6.57 2.19
CA LYS A 277 -6.76 6.84 3.50
C LYS A 277 -6.49 8.27 3.97
N VAL A 278 -7.51 8.84 4.62
CA VAL A 278 -7.40 10.02 5.48
C VAL A 278 -7.87 9.59 6.88
N ASP A 279 -6.98 9.69 7.86
CA ASP A 279 -7.28 9.26 9.24
C ASP A 279 -8.49 10.00 9.81
N GLY A 280 -9.32 9.31 10.60
CA GLY A 280 -10.55 9.90 11.16
C GLY A 280 -11.69 10.13 10.17
N SER A 281 -11.54 9.82 8.87
CA SER A 281 -12.66 9.92 7.93
C SER A 281 -13.79 8.97 8.32
N PRO A 282 -15.06 9.42 8.24
CA PRO A 282 -16.21 8.57 8.52
C PRO A 282 -16.21 7.32 7.67
N ALA A 283 -16.54 6.18 8.25
CA ALA A 283 -16.56 4.90 7.55
C ALA A 283 -17.47 4.96 6.31
N CYS A 284 -16.93 4.58 5.16
CA CYS A 284 -17.69 4.32 3.96
C CYS A 284 -18.42 2.98 4.09
N GLY A 285 -19.65 2.89 3.65
CA GLY A 285 -20.41 1.64 3.64
C GLY A 285 -21.31 1.53 2.44
N ILE A 286 -21.41 0.33 1.85
CA ILE A 286 -22.38 0.01 0.78
C ILE A 286 -23.53 -0.74 1.43
N THR A 287 -24.75 -0.22 1.29
CA THR A 287 -25.95 -0.82 1.87
C THR A 287 -26.80 -1.58 0.86
N ASN A 288 -26.75 -1.19 -0.42
CA ASN A 288 -27.55 -1.81 -1.48
C ASN A 288 -26.92 -1.66 -2.86
N LEU A 289 -27.21 -2.63 -3.74
CA LEU A 289 -26.97 -2.60 -5.19
C LEU A 289 -28.30 -2.65 -5.90
N ALA A 290 -28.46 -1.86 -6.96
CA ALA A 290 -29.68 -1.88 -7.76
C ALA A 290 -29.33 -1.69 -9.25
N PRO A 291 -29.49 -2.73 -10.08
CA PRO A 291 -29.79 -4.12 -9.72
C PRO A 291 -28.64 -4.81 -8.96
N ASP A 292 -28.89 -5.97 -8.34
CA ASP A 292 -27.89 -6.82 -7.69
C ASP A 292 -27.26 -7.85 -8.62
N SER A 293 -27.68 -7.85 -9.86
CA SER A 293 -27.19 -8.73 -10.92
C SER A 293 -27.33 -8.09 -12.29
N GLY A 294 -26.51 -8.53 -13.26
CA GLY A 294 -26.54 -8.01 -14.62
C GLY A 294 -25.47 -8.61 -15.51
N THR A 295 -25.40 -8.13 -16.76
CA THR A 295 -24.41 -8.49 -17.75
C THR A 295 -23.35 -7.41 -17.89
N VAL A 296 -22.27 -7.71 -18.60
CA VAL A 296 -21.25 -6.72 -18.98
C VAL A 296 -21.89 -5.55 -19.72
N GLY A 297 -21.58 -4.33 -19.32
CA GLY A 297 -22.12 -3.09 -19.88
C GLY A 297 -23.34 -2.55 -19.16
N ASP A 298 -23.98 -3.34 -18.29
CA ASP A 298 -25.10 -2.84 -17.51
C ASP A 298 -24.70 -1.80 -16.48
N SER A 299 -25.62 -0.89 -16.17
CA SER A 299 -25.44 0.15 -15.16
C SER A 299 -25.95 -0.36 -13.81
N VAL A 300 -25.13 -0.19 -12.77
CA VAL A 300 -25.43 -0.56 -11.39
C VAL A 300 -25.37 0.68 -10.50
N VAL A 301 -26.41 0.89 -9.72
CA VAL A 301 -26.46 1.96 -8.70
C VAL A 301 -26.10 1.38 -7.33
N LEU A 302 -25.02 1.86 -6.74
CA LEU A 302 -24.62 1.57 -5.37
C LEU A 302 -25.22 2.63 -4.45
N ARG A 303 -25.92 2.20 -3.40
CA ARG A 303 -26.43 3.07 -2.32
C ARG A 303 -25.66 2.79 -1.04
N GLY A 304 -25.39 3.85 -0.28
CA GLY A 304 -24.58 3.70 0.93
C GLY A 304 -24.33 5.01 1.65
N THR A 305 -23.21 5.12 2.31
CA THR A 305 -22.81 6.29 3.09
C THR A 305 -21.37 6.68 2.83
N ASN A 306 -21.09 7.99 2.90
CA ASN A 306 -19.74 8.56 2.86
C ASN A 306 -18.92 8.21 1.60
N PHE A 307 -19.56 8.22 0.43
CA PHE A 307 -18.93 8.03 -0.88
C PHE A 307 -18.11 9.24 -1.34
N THR A 308 -17.50 9.97 -0.43
CA THR A 308 -16.66 11.13 -0.73
C THR A 308 -15.21 10.71 -0.93
N GLY A 309 -14.48 11.37 -1.84
CA GLY A 309 -13.06 11.10 -2.10
C GLY A 309 -12.79 9.80 -2.86
N VAL A 310 -13.77 9.25 -3.55
CA VAL A 310 -13.66 8.01 -4.33
C VAL A 310 -13.09 8.33 -5.72
N ALA A 311 -11.98 7.66 -6.10
CA ALA A 311 -11.39 7.76 -7.42
C ALA A 311 -11.67 6.50 -8.22
N ALA A 312 -12.40 6.58 -9.36
CA ALA A 312 -12.59 5.45 -10.25
C ALA A 312 -13.34 5.78 -11.56
N THR A 313 -13.53 4.75 -12.39
CA THR A 313 -14.29 4.76 -13.65
C THR A 313 -15.81 4.71 -13.45
N PHE A 314 -16.34 5.43 -12.47
CA PHE A 314 -17.77 5.53 -12.17
C PHE A 314 -18.15 6.97 -11.82
N THR A 315 -19.44 7.25 -11.75
CA THR A 315 -19.96 8.58 -11.37
C THR A 315 -20.42 8.56 -9.92
N VAL A 316 -19.85 9.45 -9.10
CA VAL A 316 -20.38 9.73 -7.76
C VAL A 316 -21.52 10.74 -7.93
N ASN A 317 -22.76 10.28 -7.76
CA ASN A 317 -23.95 11.10 -7.90
C ASN A 317 -24.20 11.95 -6.66
N SER A 318 -23.88 11.42 -5.48
CA SER A 318 -23.98 12.08 -4.18
C SER A 318 -23.13 11.33 -3.13
N PRO A 319 -22.94 11.85 -1.92
CA PRO A 319 -22.29 11.13 -0.82
C PRO A 319 -22.89 9.74 -0.51
N ASN A 320 -24.12 9.48 -0.98
CA ASN A 320 -24.86 8.25 -0.70
C ASN A 320 -25.18 7.43 -1.95
N GLN A 321 -24.68 7.82 -3.13
CA GLN A 321 -25.02 7.16 -4.38
C GLN A 321 -23.87 7.22 -5.39
N ILE A 322 -23.54 6.06 -5.93
CA ILE A 322 -22.60 5.87 -7.04
C ILE A 322 -23.32 5.14 -8.18
N THR A 323 -23.02 5.52 -9.42
CA THR A 323 -23.38 4.76 -10.61
C THR A 323 -22.14 4.20 -11.27
N ALA A 324 -22.09 2.88 -11.44
CA ALA A 324 -20.98 2.18 -12.07
C ALA A 324 -21.48 1.34 -13.25
N THR A 325 -20.59 1.06 -14.21
CA THR A 325 -20.87 0.15 -15.32
C THR A 325 -20.12 -1.17 -15.08
N VAL A 326 -20.78 -2.30 -15.29
CA VAL A 326 -20.18 -3.64 -15.16
C VAL A 326 -19.08 -3.81 -16.23
N PRO A 327 -17.80 -3.95 -15.84
CA PRO A 327 -16.70 -4.01 -16.79
C PRO A 327 -16.65 -5.36 -17.54
N ALA A 328 -15.96 -5.39 -18.69
CA ALA A 328 -15.84 -6.57 -19.55
C ALA A 328 -15.20 -7.79 -18.84
N SER A 329 -14.35 -7.55 -17.83
CA SER A 329 -13.68 -8.60 -17.05
C SER A 329 -14.38 -8.93 -15.74
N ALA A 330 -15.61 -8.42 -15.51
CA ALA A 330 -16.33 -8.65 -14.27
C ALA A 330 -16.65 -10.12 -14.06
N THR A 331 -16.50 -10.56 -12.82
CA THR A 331 -16.94 -11.87 -12.33
C THR A 331 -17.89 -11.68 -11.15
N THR A 332 -18.75 -12.66 -10.91
CA THR A 332 -19.61 -12.64 -9.71
C THR A 332 -18.77 -12.54 -8.44
N GLY A 333 -19.07 -11.57 -7.61
CA GLY A 333 -18.33 -11.33 -6.36
C GLY A 333 -18.80 -10.10 -5.59
N PRO A 334 -18.26 -9.86 -4.39
CA PRO A 334 -18.59 -8.68 -3.61
C PRO A 334 -18.12 -7.40 -4.32
N VAL A 335 -18.98 -6.40 -4.38
CA VAL A 335 -18.61 -5.06 -4.83
C VAL A 335 -17.86 -4.34 -3.71
N THR A 336 -16.78 -3.66 -4.02
CA THR A 336 -16.00 -2.89 -3.05
C THR A 336 -15.83 -1.45 -3.51
N VAL A 337 -15.84 -0.52 -2.57
CA VAL A 337 -15.55 0.90 -2.82
C VAL A 337 -14.33 1.30 -2.02
N LEU A 338 -13.34 1.92 -2.67
CA LEU A 338 -12.19 2.53 -2.01
C LEU A 338 -12.49 4.01 -1.78
N ALA A 339 -12.66 4.40 -0.52
CA ALA A 339 -12.92 5.77 -0.10
C ALA A 339 -11.78 6.30 0.79
N ALA A 340 -11.84 7.56 1.19
CA ALA A 340 -10.87 8.17 2.10
C ALA A 340 -10.77 7.45 3.47
N SER A 341 -11.86 6.80 3.91
CA SER A 341 -11.89 5.96 5.12
C SER A 341 -11.28 4.57 4.94
N GLY A 342 -10.89 4.19 3.71
CA GLY A 342 -10.39 2.87 3.35
C GLY A 342 -11.35 2.06 2.48
N LEU A 343 -11.16 0.74 2.46
CA LEU A 343 -11.97 -0.18 1.65
C LEU A 343 -13.30 -0.49 2.35
N ALA A 344 -14.41 -0.25 1.65
CA ALA A 344 -15.76 -0.61 2.08
C ALA A 344 -16.27 -1.81 1.27
N PRO A 345 -16.40 -2.99 1.88
CA PRO A 345 -17.03 -4.14 1.22
C PRO A 345 -18.54 -3.94 1.15
N GLY A 346 -19.13 -4.38 0.06
CA GLY A 346 -20.57 -4.36 -0.17
C GLY A 346 -21.13 -5.74 -0.50
N PRO A 347 -22.42 -5.81 -0.87
CA PRO A 347 -23.09 -7.03 -1.28
C PRO A 347 -22.44 -7.68 -2.50
N VAL A 348 -22.72 -8.95 -2.69
CA VAL A 348 -22.32 -9.70 -3.90
C VAL A 348 -23.15 -9.20 -5.07
N PHE A 349 -22.48 -8.90 -6.18
CA PHE A 349 -23.11 -8.66 -7.48
C PHE A 349 -22.95 -9.91 -8.34
N THR A 350 -24.05 -10.38 -8.92
CA THR A 350 -24.07 -11.57 -9.80
C THR A 350 -23.87 -11.13 -11.25
N VAL A 351 -22.78 -11.55 -11.87
CA VAL A 351 -22.53 -11.33 -13.30
C VAL A 351 -23.14 -12.48 -14.10
N HIS A 352 -24.10 -12.15 -14.94
CA HIS A 352 -24.67 -13.10 -15.89
C HIS A 352 -23.80 -13.15 -17.15
N VAL A 353 -23.21 -14.28 -17.43
CA VAL A 353 -22.61 -14.55 -18.72
C VAL A 353 -23.75 -14.94 -19.67
N PRO A 354 -24.00 -14.21 -20.77
CA PRO A 354 -25.02 -14.63 -21.72
C PRO A 354 -24.71 -16.04 -22.18
N THR A 355 -25.60 -16.96 -21.90
CA THR A 355 -25.56 -18.31 -22.52
C THR A 355 -25.94 -18.13 -24.00
N VAL A 356 -24.94 -18.07 -24.85
CA VAL A 356 -25.16 -18.10 -26.28
C VAL A 356 -25.58 -19.53 -26.57
N ASN A 357 -26.88 -19.79 -26.69
CA ASN A 357 -27.34 -21.05 -27.25
C ASN A 357 -26.74 -21.16 -28.65
N PRO A 358 -26.00 -22.24 -28.97
CA PRO A 358 -25.49 -22.40 -30.32
C PRO A 358 -26.66 -22.33 -31.30
N PRO A 359 -26.53 -21.61 -32.41
CA PRO A 359 -27.60 -21.50 -33.36
C PRO A 359 -27.95 -22.89 -33.91
N ALA A 360 -29.23 -23.19 -34.06
CA ALA A 360 -29.69 -24.44 -34.64
C ALA A 360 -29.30 -24.48 -36.11
N LEU A 361 -28.53 -25.51 -36.49
CA LEU A 361 -28.26 -25.84 -37.89
C LEU A 361 -29.37 -26.76 -38.37
N THR A 362 -30.15 -26.31 -39.32
CA THR A 362 -31.24 -27.12 -39.94
C THR A 362 -30.74 -27.71 -41.25
N LEU A 363 -30.99 -28.99 -41.44
CA LEU A 363 -30.63 -29.74 -42.63
C LEU A 363 -31.89 -30.22 -43.34
N ARG A 364 -32.01 -29.98 -44.65
CA ARG A 364 -33.09 -30.46 -45.50
C ARG A 364 -32.52 -31.14 -46.73
N TRP A 365 -32.95 -32.39 -46.98
CA TRP A 365 -32.61 -33.11 -48.19
C TRP A 365 -33.50 -32.69 -49.37
N THR A 366 -32.89 -32.59 -50.52
CA THR A 366 -33.53 -32.52 -51.83
C THR A 366 -33.05 -33.72 -52.68
N GLU A 367 -33.63 -33.97 -53.85
CA GLU A 367 -33.28 -35.14 -54.67
C GLU A 367 -31.80 -35.27 -55.02
N GLN A 368 -31.04 -34.15 -55.07
CA GLN A 368 -29.64 -34.16 -55.48
C GLN A 368 -28.71 -33.29 -54.58
N SER A 369 -29.22 -32.75 -53.46
CA SER A 369 -28.46 -31.88 -52.61
C SER A 369 -28.96 -31.81 -51.17
N VAL A 370 -28.14 -31.28 -50.31
CA VAL A 370 -28.48 -30.93 -48.92
C VAL A 370 -28.50 -29.42 -48.79
N VAL A 371 -29.60 -28.88 -48.32
CA VAL A 371 -29.74 -27.47 -47.95
C VAL A 371 -29.51 -27.34 -46.45
N LEU A 372 -28.52 -26.54 -46.07
CA LEU A 372 -28.20 -26.21 -44.68
C LEU A 372 -28.62 -24.78 -44.42
N THR A 373 -29.35 -24.54 -43.33
CA THR A 373 -29.79 -23.20 -42.94
C THR A 373 -29.58 -22.97 -41.46
N TRP A 374 -29.21 -21.72 -41.08
CA TRP A 374 -29.10 -21.27 -39.70
C TRP A 374 -29.46 -19.75 -39.62
N PRO A 375 -29.86 -19.25 -38.44
CA PRO A 375 -30.30 -17.87 -38.29
C PRO A 375 -29.18 -16.82 -38.54
N THR A 376 -29.53 -15.66 -39.13
CA THR A 376 -28.59 -14.57 -39.41
C THR A 376 -27.95 -13.92 -38.15
N ASN A 377 -28.56 -14.07 -36.97
CA ASN A 377 -27.96 -13.68 -35.71
C ASN A 377 -26.71 -14.50 -35.32
N ALA A 378 -26.43 -15.56 -36.06
CA ALA A 378 -25.26 -16.41 -35.98
C ALA A 378 -24.23 -16.10 -37.11
N ALA A 379 -24.18 -14.89 -37.62
CA ALA A 379 -23.25 -14.49 -38.69
C ALA A 379 -21.77 -14.70 -38.34
N ASN A 380 -21.42 -14.76 -37.05
CA ASN A 380 -20.05 -15.00 -36.56
C ASN A 380 -19.72 -16.51 -36.48
N TYR A 381 -20.61 -17.41 -36.89
CA TYR A 381 -20.34 -18.84 -36.94
C TYR A 381 -19.88 -19.28 -38.33
N VAL A 382 -18.93 -20.20 -38.36
CA VAL A 382 -18.40 -20.81 -39.58
C VAL A 382 -18.96 -22.21 -39.68
N LEU A 383 -19.53 -22.54 -40.89
CA LEU A 383 -19.95 -23.88 -41.18
C LEU A 383 -18.74 -24.78 -41.47
N GLN A 384 -18.61 -25.86 -40.74
CA GLN A 384 -17.60 -26.89 -40.96
C GLN A 384 -18.21 -28.20 -41.40
N THR A 385 -17.44 -28.98 -42.17
CA THR A 385 -17.80 -30.31 -42.65
C THR A 385 -16.71 -31.31 -42.32
N SER A 386 -17.11 -32.59 -42.16
CA SER A 386 -16.21 -33.72 -41.98
C SER A 386 -16.83 -34.98 -42.56
N SER A 387 -15.98 -35.92 -42.96
CA SER A 387 -16.38 -37.29 -43.31
C SER A 387 -16.49 -38.20 -42.09
N ASP A 388 -16.06 -37.72 -40.92
CA ASP A 388 -16.02 -38.49 -39.69
C ASP A 388 -16.21 -37.53 -38.48
N LEU A 389 -16.62 -38.07 -37.30
CA LEU A 389 -16.89 -37.30 -36.08
C LEU A 389 -15.67 -37.07 -35.21
N ALA A 390 -14.48 -37.58 -35.61
CA ALA A 390 -13.25 -37.37 -34.85
C ALA A 390 -12.85 -35.89 -34.78
N SER A 391 -12.26 -35.48 -33.65
CA SER A 391 -12.01 -34.06 -33.35
C SER A 391 -11.05 -33.32 -34.30
N GLY A 392 -10.18 -34.08 -35.02
CA GLY A 392 -9.19 -33.50 -35.95
C GLY A 392 -9.64 -33.47 -37.44
N SER A 393 -10.82 -33.98 -37.79
CA SER A 393 -11.23 -34.16 -39.18
C SER A 393 -12.08 -33.02 -39.76
N TRP A 394 -12.36 -31.97 -38.99
CA TRP A 394 -13.24 -30.87 -39.36
C TRP A 394 -12.51 -29.80 -40.15
N SER A 395 -13.07 -29.41 -41.32
CA SER A 395 -12.59 -28.30 -42.14
C SER A 395 -13.73 -27.33 -42.48
N ASN A 396 -13.40 -26.08 -42.82
CA ASN A 396 -14.41 -25.11 -43.26
C ASN A 396 -15.12 -25.65 -44.53
N CYS A 397 -16.45 -25.55 -44.55
CA CYS A 397 -17.23 -25.98 -45.69
C CYS A 397 -16.89 -25.07 -46.89
N PRO A 398 -16.44 -25.63 -48.03
CA PRO A 398 -15.95 -24.83 -49.16
C PRO A 398 -17.07 -24.21 -49.99
N VAL A 399 -18.34 -24.41 -49.63
CA VAL A 399 -19.50 -23.92 -50.38
C VAL A 399 -19.91 -22.53 -49.90
N ALA A 400 -20.23 -21.65 -50.88
CA ALA A 400 -20.64 -20.28 -50.59
C ALA A 400 -21.92 -20.23 -49.73
N VAL A 401 -21.92 -19.33 -48.73
CA VAL A 401 -23.09 -19.05 -47.89
C VAL A 401 -23.88 -17.89 -48.47
N VAL A 402 -25.16 -18.09 -48.69
CA VAL A 402 -26.10 -17.01 -49.06
C VAL A 402 -26.77 -16.53 -47.80
N VAL A 403 -26.71 -15.20 -47.59
CA VAL A 403 -27.32 -14.53 -46.44
C VAL A 403 -28.62 -13.85 -46.90
N THR A 404 -29.72 -14.19 -46.26
CA THR A 404 -31.02 -13.54 -46.41
C THR A 404 -31.33 -12.66 -45.21
N SER A 405 -32.48 -12.00 -45.19
CA SER A 405 -32.88 -11.15 -44.03
C SER A 405 -33.01 -11.93 -42.71
N THR A 406 -33.28 -13.22 -42.76
CA THR A 406 -33.54 -14.02 -41.55
C THR A 406 -32.61 -15.21 -41.37
N ASN A 407 -32.01 -15.73 -42.47
CA ASN A 407 -31.21 -16.97 -42.43
C ASN A 407 -29.94 -16.85 -43.27
N CYS A 408 -28.89 -17.55 -42.84
CA CYS A 408 -27.77 -17.97 -43.67
C CYS A 408 -28.13 -19.35 -44.29
N ALA A 409 -27.83 -19.56 -45.55
CA ALA A 409 -28.09 -20.81 -46.25
C ALA A 409 -26.91 -21.20 -47.14
N THR A 410 -26.67 -22.49 -47.24
CA THR A 410 -25.78 -23.06 -48.26
C THR A 410 -26.34 -24.37 -48.83
N ILE A 411 -25.96 -24.70 -50.05
CA ILE A 411 -26.39 -25.91 -50.74
C ILE A 411 -25.17 -26.77 -51.05
N VAL A 412 -25.11 -27.95 -50.48
CA VAL A 412 -24.07 -28.93 -50.76
C VAL A 412 -24.62 -29.92 -51.79
N ALA A 413 -24.10 -29.89 -53.03
CA ALA A 413 -24.50 -30.81 -54.07
C ALA A 413 -23.80 -32.17 -53.89
N HIS A 414 -24.58 -33.26 -54.12
CA HIS A 414 -24.07 -34.63 -54.05
C HIS A 414 -23.20 -34.95 -52.83
N PRO A 415 -23.72 -34.81 -51.58
CA PRO A 415 -22.92 -35.11 -50.40
C PRO A 415 -22.42 -36.54 -50.43
N ALA A 416 -21.20 -36.77 -49.92
CA ALA A 416 -20.67 -38.13 -49.77
C ALA A 416 -21.56 -39.01 -48.89
N ALA A 417 -21.39 -40.33 -48.95
CA ALA A 417 -22.22 -41.31 -48.25
C ALA A 417 -22.25 -41.10 -46.72
N ALA A 418 -21.20 -40.47 -46.16
CA ALA A 418 -21.17 -40.02 -44.77
C ALA A 418 -20.53 -38.61 -44.74
N GLN A 419 -21.33 -37.62 -44.46
CA GLN A 419 -20.88 -36.23 -44.31
C GLN A 419 -21.61 -35.58 -43.13
N PHE A 420 -20.82 -34.99 -42.23
CA PHE A 420 -21.27 -34.31 -41.01
C PHE A 420 -21.07 -32.82 -41.14
N PHE A 421 -21.92 -32.04 -40.51
CA PHE A 421 -21.87 -30.59 -40.52
C PHE A 421 -22.02 -30.02 -39.11
N ARG A 422 -21.29 -28.99 -38.81
CA ARG A 422 -21.41 -28.22 -37.55
C ARG A 422 -21.21 -26.73 -37.78
N LEU A 423 -21.76 -25.93 -36.86
CA LEU A 423 -21.42 -24.52 -36.73
C LEU A 423 -20.40 -24.36 -35.61
N ILE A 424 -19.32 -23.66 -35.87
CA ILE A 424 -18.31 -23.32 -34.88
C ILE A 424 -18.15 -21.79 -34.81
N ARG A 425 -18.00 -21.27 -33.62
CA ARG A 425 -17.61 -19.88 -33.44
C ARG A 425 -16.07 -19.85 -33.41
N PRO A 426 -15.41 -19.09 -34.34
CA PRO A 426 -13.95 -18.96 -34.39
C PRO A 426 -13.34 -18.38 -33.11
#